data_25cd9deb92b5902c1590b4bf4a8c4f8e
#
_entry.id   25cd9deb92b5902c1590b4bf4a8c4f8e
#
_cell.length_a   1.000
_cell.length_b   1.000
_cell.length_c   1.000
_cell.angle_alpha   90.00
_cell.angle_beta   90.00
_cell.angle_gamma   90.00
#
_symmetry.space_group_name_H-M   'P 1'
#
loop_
_entity.id
_entity.type
_entity.pdbx_description
1 polymer ?
#
loop_
_entity_poly.entity_id
_entity_poly.type
_entity_poly.pdbx_seq_one_letter_code
_entity_poly.pdbx_strand_id
1 'polypeptide(L)'
;LTVPSVAPICVYADTDIFSKAPQRLTAAGISDLMAKYICLADWKIANLVTGEYFCRETVKLEEKALKTVKSSIQDITEGEEDECEQLMYALILSGLAMQMIGNSRPASCAEHQVTHLWDMEVINGPLDALHGEKVSVAALLVLEEYKRIAAAITQGRCHAKPYENEDEELLKETFGKKGLLEEIRKENEPELLETISPQHLEKCLNGIEEIIDELPSEQTMFHLLEKAGCAKTVYDIGLDESAVLPSLRLAPYTRRRLSLLRISKMLDIRGE
;
A
#
# COMPACT_ATOMS: atom_id res chain seq x y z
N LEU A 1 7.06 -8.84 -11.32
CA LEU A 1 6.31 -9.68 -12.26
C LEU A 1 5.22 -10.45 -11.51
N THR A 2 3.97 -10.31 -11.91
CA THR A 2 2.86 -11.06 -11.31
C THR A 2 2.62 -12.33 -12.11
N VAL A 3 2.68 -13.49 -11.45
CA VAL A 3 2.40 -14.79 -12.09
C VAL A 3 1.10 -15.36 -11.54
N PRO A 4 0.22 -15.90 -12.40
CA PRO A 4 -0.93 -16.67 -11.96
C PRO A 4 -0.49 -17.87 -11.10
N SER A 5 -1.13 -18.03 -9.95
CA SER A 5 -0.88 -19.14 -9.03
C SER A 5 -2.18 -19.67 -8.46
N VAL A 6 -2.11 -20.81 -7.79
CA VAL A 6 -3.25 -21.41 -7.08
C VAL A 6 -3.04 -21.28 -5.58
N ALA A 7 -4.14 -21.11 -4.83
CA ALA A 7 -4.08 -21.12 -3.38
C ALA A 7 -3.61 -22.49 -2.86
N PRO A 8 -2.87 -22.55 -1.75
CA PRO A 8 -2.49 -23.81 -1.14
C PRO A 8 -3.72 -24.60 -0.69
N ILE A 9 -3.66 -25.93 -0.83
CA ILE A 9 -4.75 -26.84 -0.41
C ILE A 9 -4.87 -26.86 1.10
N CYS A 10 -3.75 -26.68 1.81
CA CYS A 10 -3.67 -26.68 3.28
C CYS A 10 -2.52 -25.78 3.73
N VAL A 11 -2.71 -25.12 4.86
CA VAL A 11 -1.67 -24.36 5.56
C VAL A 11 -1.51 -25.00 6.94
N TYR A 12 -0.30 -25.44 7.27
CA TYR A 12 0.07 -25.90 8.60
C TYR A 12 0.74 -24.75 9.34
N ALA A 13 0.07 -24.23 10.34
CA ALA A 13 0.55 -23.15 11.18
C ALA A 13 0.86 -23.72 12.58
N ASP A 14 2.14 -23.85 12.90
CA ASP A 14 2.62 -24.37 14.17
C ASP A 14 3.06 -23.19 15.05
N THR A 15 2.31 -22.93 16.12
CA THR A 15 2.53 -21.81 17.05
C THR A 15 3.87 -21.89 17.76
N ASP A 16 4.31 -23.09 18.10
CA ASP A 16 5.62 -23.35 18.71
C ASP A 16 6.80 -22.92 17.80
N ILE A 17 6.61 -22.95 16.49
CA ILE A 17 7.64 -22.57 15.54
C ILE A 17 7.66 -21.06 15.37
N PHE A 18 6.53 -20.42 15.07
CA PHE A 18 6.58 -18.99 14.74
C PHE A 18 6.57 -18.08 15.97
N SER A 19 6.14 -18.51 17.17
CA SER A 19 6.39 -17.77 18.41
C SER A 19 7.89 -17.64 18.74
N LYS A 20 8.70 -18.60 18.27
CA LYS A 20 10.17 -18.60 18.39
C LYS A 20 10.88 -18.03 17.16
N ALA A 21 10.14 -17.51 16.19
CA ALA A 21 10.73 -16.91 15.00
C ALA A 21 11.55 -15.65 15.36
N PRO A 22 12.61 -15.31 14.61
CA PRO A 22 13.32 -14.06 14.80
C PRO A 22 12.36 -12.86 14.77
N GLN A 23 12.47 -11.96 15.74
CA GLN A 23 11.61 -10.77 15.87
C GLN A 23 11.49 -9.96 14.57
N ARG A 24 12.55 -9.91 13.77
CA ARG A 24 12.54 -9.27 12.44
C ARG A 24 11.46 -9.84 11.52
N LEU A 25 11.21 -11.15 11.56
CA LEU A 25 10.16 -11.80 10.75
C LEU A 25 8.77 -11.50 11.29
N THR A 26 8.59 -11.50 12.61
CA THR A 26 7.35 -11.12 13.27
C THR A 26 6.98 -9.66 12.95
N ALA A 27 7.94 -8.75 13.09
CA ALA A 27 7.78 -7.35 12.74
C ALA A 27 7.39 -7.17 11.25
N ALA A 28 8.03 -7.91 10.34
CA ALA A 28 7.68 -7.89 8.91
C ALA A 28 6.23 -8.37 8.66
N GLY A 29 5.75 -9.38 9.37
CA GLY A 29 4.35 -9.84 9.31
C GLY A 29 3.36 -8.81 9.84
N ILE A 30 3.67 -8.17 10.97
CA ILE A 30 2.85 -7.10 11.55
C ILE A 30 2.75 -5.92 10.58
N SER A 31 3.88 -5.49 10.00
CA SER A 31 3.88 -4.34 9.09
C SER A 31 3.11 -4.60 7.81
N ASP A 32 3.21 -5.79 7.21
CA ASP A 32 2.41 -6.15 6.05
C ASP A 32 0.90 -6.09 6.37
N LEU A 33 0.51 -6.51 7.58
CA LEU A 33 -0.89 -6.42 8.02
C LEU A 33 -1.31 -4.96 8.28
N MET A 34 -0.50 -4.15 8.98
CA MET A 34 -0.83 -2.75 9.26
C MET A 34 -0.99 -1.92 7.98
N ALA A 35 -0.27 -2.25 6.92
CA ALA A 35 -0.39 -1.61 5.61
C ALA A 35 -1.79 -1.77 4.98
N LYS A 36 -2.62 -2.71 5.45
CA LYS A 36 -4.00 -2.91 4.96
C LYS A 36 -4.89 -1.68 5.18
N TYR A 37 -4.58 -0.82 6.14
CA TYR A 37 -5.26 0.48 6.24
C TYR A 37 -5.22 1.24 4.92
N ILE A 38 -4.05 1.31 4.27
CA ILE A 38 -3.86 2.02 3.01
C ILE A 38 -4.63 1.34 1.87
N CYS A 39 -4.44 0.02 1.69
CA CYS A 39 -5.08 -0.67 0.57
C CYS A 39 -6.61 -0.69 0.67
N LEU A 40 -7.18 -0.74 1.87
CA LEU A 40 -8.63 -0.66 2.06
C LEU A 40 -9.17 0.74 1.74
N ALA A 41 -8.45 1.79 2.11
CA ALA A 41 -8.78 3.17 1.72
C ALA A 41 -8.73 3.34 0.21
N ASP A 42 -7.66 2.88 -0.43
CA ASP A 42 -7.55 2.88 -1.89
C ASP A 42 -8.69 2.14 -2.59
N TRP A 43 -9.13 1.01 -2.03
CA TRP A 43 -10.23 0.26 -2.60
C TRP A 43 -11.58 1.00 -2.45
N LYS A 44 -11.83 1.63 -1.28
CA LYS A 44 -12.98 2.51 -1.07
C LYS A 44 -12.97 3.68 -2.05
N ILE A 45 -11.81 4.34 -2.24
CA ILE A 45 -11.62 5.46 -3.17
C ILE A 45 -11.84 5.02 -4.63
N ALA A 46 -11.29 3.89 -5.04
CA ALA A 46 -11.51 3.37 -6.38
C ALA A 46 -12.99 3.04 -6.65
N ASN A 47 -13.69 2.47 -5.66
CA ASN A 47 -15.14 2.27 -5.76
C ASN A 47 -15.89 3.59 -5.89
N LEU A 48 -15.54 4.61 -5.09
CA LEU A 48 -16.15 5.94 -5.13
C LEU A 48 -15.97 6.61 -6.50
N VAL A 49 -14.74 6.56 -7.05
CA VAL A 49 -14.36 7.31 -8.26
C VAL A 49 -14.78 6.59 -9.54
N THR A 50 -14.74 5.25 -9.56
CA THR A 50 -14.96 4.49 -10.81
C THR A 50 -16.11 3.49 -10.74
N GLY A 51 -16.68 3.25 -9.55
CA GLY A 51 -17.64 2.17 -9.35
C GLY A 51 -16.98 0.77 -9.35
N GLU A 52 -15.65 0.67 -9.18
CA GLU A 52 -14.97 -0.62 -9.02
C GLU A 52 -15.66 -1.46 -7.96
N TYR A 53 -15.83 -2.76 -8.25
CA TYR A 53 -16.46 -3.68 -7.29
C TYR A 53 -15.78 -3.61 -5.91
N PHE A 54 -16.60 -3.46 -4.87
CA PHE A 54 -16.16 -3.37 -3.48
C PHE A 54 -16.93 -4.36 -2.61
N CYS A 55 -16.23 -5.32 -2.02
CA CYS A 55 -16.82 -6.36 -1.18
C CYS A 55 -16.77 -6.00 0.29
N ARG A 56 -17.88 -5.57 0.85
CA ARG A 56 -17.97 -5.19 2.27
C ARG A 56 -17.63 -6.34 3.24
N GLU A 57 -17.97 -7.58 2.88
CA GLU A 57 -17.68 -8.74 3.75
C GLU A 57 -16.17 -9.02 3.80
N THR A 58 -15.48 -8.92 2.67
CA THR A 58 -14.01 -9.04 2.62
C THR A 58 -13.33 -7.92 3.43
N VAL A 59 -13.84 -6.69 3.33
CA VAL A 59 -13.31 -5.56 4.12
C VAL A 59 -13.47 -5.80 5.62
N LYS A 60 -14.64 -6.30 6.07
CA LYS A 60 -14.85 -6.66 7.49
C LYS A 60 -13.86 -7.71 8.00
N LEU A 61 -13.44 -8.66 7.15
CA LEU A 61 -12.43 -9.65 7.52
C LEU A 61 -11.07 -8.97 7.75
N GLU A 62 -10.66 -8.09 6.84
CA GLU A 62 -9.40 -7.35 6.98
C GLU A 62 -9.44 -6.38 8.18
N GLU A 63 -10.54 -5.65 8.40
CA GLU A 63 -10.70 -4.78 9.56
C GLU A 63 -10.67 -5.55 10.87
N LYS A 64 -11.23 -6.78 10.90
CA LYS A 64 -11.14 -7.66 12.06
C LYS A 64 -9.69 -8.09 12.31
N ALA A 65 -8.98 -8.51 11.26
CA ALA A 65 -7.57 -8.89 11.35
C ALA A 65 -6.71 -7.73 11.88
N LEU A 66 -6.87 -6.53 11.32
CA LEU A 66 -6.20 -5.31 11.76
C LEU A 66 -6.46 -5.00 13.24
N LYS A 67 -7.72 -5.05 13.67
CA LYS A 67 -8.12 -4.77 15.06
C LYS A 67 -7.48 -5.76 16.03
N THR A 68 -7.48 -7.05 15.69
CA THR A 68 -6.88 -8.11 16.53
C THR A 68 -5.40 -7.85 16.74
N VAL A 69 -4.62 -7.68 15.66
CA VAL A 69 -3.17 -7.49 15.79
C VAL A 69 -2.83 -6.16 16.45
N LYS A 70 -3.55 -5.07 16.13
CA LYS A 70 -3.34 -3.76 16.76
C LYS A 70 -3.47 -3.81 18.28
N SER A 71 -4.41 -4.60 18.83
CA SER A 71 -4.60 -4.74 20.27
C SER A 71 -3.50 -5.54 20.96
N SER A 72 -2.83 -6.42 20.26
CA SER A 72 -1.87 -7.39 20.80
C SER A 72 -0.43 -7.17 20.33
N ILE A 73 -0.11 -6.04 19.70
CA ILE A 73 1.23 -5.79 19.13
C ILE A 73 2.36 -6.03 20.15
N GLN A 74 2.18 -5.59 21.40
CA GLN A 74 3.20 -5.74 22.44
C GLN A 74 3.46 -7.21 22.74
N ASP A 75 2.40 -7.97 23.00
CA ASP A 75 2.49 -9.36 23.42
C ASP A 75 3.00 -10.25 22.27
N ILE A 76 2.58 -9.95 21.03
CA ILE A 76 3.13 -10.57 19.82
C ILE A 76 4.65 -10.33 19.72
N THR A 77 5.07 -9.09 19.97
CA THR A 77 6.49 -8.71 19.88
C THR A 77 7.33 -9.36 20.98
N GLU A 78 6.74 -9.62 22.16
CA GLU A 78 7.36 -10.33 23.27
C GLU A 78 7.37 -11.84 23.06
N GLY A 79 6.68 -12.35 22.03
CA GLY A 79 6.67 -13.76 21.64
C GLY A 79 5.68 -14.61 22.42
N GLU A 80 4.65 -13.97 22.99
CA GLU A 80 3.56 -14.67 23.64
C GLU A 80 2.84 -15.57 22.62
N GLU A 81 2.71 -16.86 22.91
CA GLU A 81 2.29 -17.89 21.95
C GLU A 81 0.86 -17.65 21.44
N ASP A 82 -0.09 -17.37 22.35
CA ASP A 82 -1.48 -17.12 22.02
C ASP A 82 -1.63 -15.88 21.10
N GLU A 83 -0.81 -14.87 21.33
CA GLU A 83 -0.83 -13.63 20.54
C GLU A 83 -0.12 -13.79 19.19
N CYS A 84 0.92 -14.62 19.13
CA CYS A 84 1.54 -15.04 17.86
C CYS A 84 0.55 -15.85 17.00
N GLU A 85 -0.31 -16.69 17.62
CA GLU A 85 -1.41 -17.35 16.91
C GLU A 85 -2.38 -16.34 16.28
N GLN A 86 -2.72 -15.27 17.00
CA GLN A 86 -3.60 -14.21 16.49
C GLN A 86 -2.99 -13.50 15.27
N LEU A 87 -1.68 -13.24 15.27
CA LEU A 87 -1.00 -12.68 14.10
C LEU A 87 -1.09 -13.63 12.90
N MET A 88 -0.79 -14.90 13.09
CA MET A 88 -0.85 -15.90 12.01
C MET A 88 -2.28 -16.04 11.48
N TYR A 89 -3.27 -16.10 12.38
CA TYR A 89 -4.67 -16.14 12.01
C TYR A 89 -5.07 -14.90 11.17
N ALA A 90 -4.63 -13.71 11.56
CA ALA A 90 -4.90 -12.48 10.83
C ALA A 90 -4.27 -12.48 9.42
N LEU A 91 -3.03 -12.96 9.28
CA LEU A 91 -2.36 -13.11 7.98
C LEU A 91 -3.08 -14.14 7.08
N ILE A 92 -3.56 -15.25 7.65
CA ILE A 92 -4.36 -16.24 6.92
C ILE A 92 -5.71 -15.64 6.48
N LEU A 93 -6.38 -14.85 7.33
CA LEU A 93 -7.62 -14.15 6.98
C LEU A 93 -7.42 -13.22 5.80
N SER A 94 -6.31 -12.47 5.76
CA SER A 94 -5.96 -11.61 4.62
C SER A 94 -5.75 -12.44 3.34
N GLY A 95 -5.10 -13.60 3.44
CA GLY A 95 -4.98 -14.55 2.32
C GLY A 95 -6.34 -15.05 1.81
N LEU A 96 -7.26 -15.38 2.71
CA LEU A 96 -8.62 -15.79 2.38
C LEU A 96 -9.42 -14.63 1.74
N ALA A 97 -9.26 -13.42 2.22
CA ALA A 97 -9.86 -12.22 1.64
C ALA A 97 -9.43 -12.04 0.17
N MET A 98 -8.15 -12.22 -0.14
CA MET A 98 -7.65 -12.21 -1.52
C MET A 98 -8.26 -13.33 -2.37
N GLN A 99 -8.39 -14.54 -1.81
CA GLN A 99 -8.99 -15.68 -2.49
C GLN A 99 -10.47 -15.45 -2.81
N MET A 100 -11.24 -14.85 -1.88
CA MET A 100 -12.66 -14.51 -2.08
C MET A 100 -12.86 -13.53 -3.23
N ILE A 101 -11.95 -12.60 -3.43
CA ILE A 101 -12.01 -11.58 -4.50
C ILE A 101 -11.37 -12.08 -5.81
N GLY A 102 -10.56 -13.12 -5.75
CA GLY A 102 -9.81 -13.65 -6.89
C GLY A 102 -8.60 -12.79 -7.30
N ASN A 103 -8.22 -11.83 -6.48
CA ASN A 103 -7.03 -11.00 -6.67
C ASN A 103 -6.58 -10.36 -5.34
N SER A 104 -5.43 -9.67 -5.35
CA SER A 104 -4.85 -9.07 -4.15
C SER A 104 -5.40 -7.68 -3.79
N ARG A 105 -6.55 -7.26 -4.33
CA ARG A 105 -7.13 -5.94 -4.04
C ARG A 105 -7.35 -5.68 -2.54
N PRO A 106 -7.83 -6.64 -1.74
CA PRO A 106 -8.04 -6.44 -0.31
C PRO A 106 -6.76 -6.23 0.49
N ALA A 107 -5.62 -6.66 -0.03
CA ALA A 107 -4.39 -6.77 0.73
C ALA A 107 -3.21 -5.95 0.18
N SER A 108 -3.34 -5.30 -0.97
CA SER A 108 -2.21 -4.67 -1.66
C SER A 108 -2.68 -3.52 -2.53
N CYS A 109 -2.14 -2.32 -2.36
CA CYS A 109 -2.36 -1.19 -3.25
C CYS A 109 -1.14 -0.25 -3.32
N ALA A 110 -1.26 1.04 -3.01
CA ALA A 110 -0.20 2.03 -3.18
C ALA A 110 1.08 1.68 -2.41
N GLU A 111 0.97 1.22 -1.17
CA GLU A 111 2.09 0.81 -0.34
C GLU A 111 2.88 -0.36 -0.98
N HIS A 112 2.16 -1.30 -1.56
CA HIS A 112 2.79 -2.40 -2.30
C HIS A 112 3.31 -1.97 -3.67
N GLN A 113 2.65 -1.01 -4.33
CA GLN A 113 3.19 -0.44 -5.58
C GLN A 113 4.57 0.18 -5.33
N VAL A 114 4.75 0.91 -4.23
CA VAL A 114 6.04 1.46 -3.80
C VAL A 114 7.04 0.34 -3.50
N THR A 115 6.64 -0.66 -2.72
CA THR A 115 7.49 -1.81 -2.38
C THR A 115 7.94 -2.57 -3.62
N HIS A 116 7.04 -2.83 -4.58
CA HIS A 116 7.38 -3.51 -5.84
C HIS A 116 8.31 -2.69 -6.72
N LEU A 117 8.20 -1.35 -6.71
CA LEU A 117 9.15 -0.49 -7.41
C LEU A 117 10.57 -0.69 -6.87
N TRP A 118 10.73 -0.77 -5.55
CA TRP A 118 12.01 -1.06 -4.91
C TRP A 118 12.52 -2.47 -5.22
N ASP A 119 11.61 -3.47 -5.27
CA ASP A 119 11.95 -4.85 -5.66
C ASP A 119 12.40 -4.97 -7.13
N MET A 120 11.96 -4.07 -8.01
CA MET A 120 12.43 -3.98 -9.40
C MET A 120 13.84 -3.41 -9.51
N GLU A 121 14.38 -2.80 -8.44
CA GLU A 121 15.70 -2.17 -8.39
C GLU A 121 15.93 -1.16 -9.53
N VAL A 122 14.90 -0.45 -9.94
CA VAL A 122 14.99 0.52 -11.07
C VAL A 122 15.45 1.89 -10.60
N ILE A 123 15.24 2.22 -9.31
CA ILE A 123 15.67 3.47 -8.68
C ILE A 123 16.71 3.25 -7.57
N ASN A 124 17.00 2.01 -7.24
CA ASN A 124 17.92 1.60 -6.17
C ASN A 124 18.73 0.39 -6.61
N GLY A 125 19.77 0.05 -5.86
CA GLY A 125 20.45 -1.24 -5.92
C GLY A 125 19.71 -2.32 -5.12
N PRO A 126 20.24 -3.56 -5.06
CA PRO A 126 19.69 -4.61 -4.22
C PRO A 126 19.61 -4.18 -2.75
N LEU A 127 18.49 -4.47 -2.10
CA LEU A 127 18.24 -4.15 -0.70
C LEU A 127 18.24 -5.42 0.15
N ASP A 128 18.97 -5.43 1.26
CA ASP A 128 18.89 -6.48 2.29
C ASP A 128 17.74 -6.15 3.26
N ALA A 129 16.54 -6.02 2.72
CA ALA A 129 15.34 -5.74 3.49
C ALA A 129 14.24 -6.74 3.14
N LEU A 130 13.57 -7.26 4.16
CA LEU A 130 12.40 -8.13 3.99
C LEU A 130 11.26 -7.37 3.31
N HIS A 131 10.36 -8.11 2.65
CA HIS A 131 9.18 -7.51 2.03
C HIS A 131 8.38 -6.65 3.00
N GLY A 132 8.05 -7.16 4.19
CA GLY A 132 7.30 -6.41 5.20
C GLY A 132 8.06 -5.18 5.74
N GLU A 133 9.38 -5.19 5.80
CA GLU A 133 10.16 -3.99 6.16
C GLU A 133 9.98 -2.89 5.13
N LYS A 134 10.04 -3.24 3.84
CA LYS A 134 9.75 -2.30 2.74
C LYS A 134 8.30 -1.82 2.76
N VAL A 135 7.34 -2.72 3.00
CA VAL A 135 5.91 -2.37 3.13
C VAL A 135 5.66 -1.42 4.28
N SER A 136 6.35 -1.59 5.42
CA SER A 136 6.27 -0.69 6.58
C SER A 136 6.62 0.75 6.21
N VAL A 137 7.80 0.93 5.60
CA VAL A 137 8.29 2.26 5.17
C VAL A 137 7.36 2.84 4.10
N ALA A 138 6.99 2.04 3.10
CA ALA A 138 6.09 2.47 2.04
C ALA A 138 4.72 2.92 2.55
N ALA A 139 4.16 2.22 3.55
CA ALA A 139 2.88 2.57 4.15
C ALA A 139 2.94 3.93 4.86
N LEU A 140 4.03 4.25 5.56
CA LEU A 140 4.22 5.56 6.19
C LEU A 140 4.32 6.68 5.15
N LEU A 141 5.13 6.50 4.10
CA LEU A 141 5.28 7.48 3.02
C LEU A 141 3.96 7.74 2.29
N VAL A 142 3.21 6.68 1.98
CA VAL A 142 1.91 6.81 1.31
C VAL A 142 0.89 7.45 2.24
N LEU A 143 0.88 7.13 3.54
CA LEU A 143 -0.02 7.74 4.51
C LEU A 143 0.22 9.25 4.63
N GLU A 144 1.48 9.67 4.71
CA GLU A 144 1.87 11.09 4.75
C GLU A 144 1.35 11.82 3.50
N GLU A 145 1.58 11.26 2.31
CA GLU A 145 1.08 11.84 1.06
C GLU A 145 -0.45 11.92 1.03
N TYR A 146 -1.16 10.90 1.53
CA TYR A 146 -2.63 10.90 1.58
C TYR A 146 -3.16 11.95 2.56
N LYS A 147 -2.56 12.08 3.73
CA LYS A 147 -2.92 13.12 4.69
C LYS A 147 -2.63 14.53 4.14
N ARG A 148 -1.55 14.71 3.36
CA ARG A 148 -1.25 15.96 2.64
C ARG A 148 -2.36 16.29 1.62
N ILE A 149 -2.81 15.31 0.84
CA ILE A 149 -3.91 15.47 -0.13
C ILE A 149 -5.22 15.84 0.61
N ALA A 150 -5.58 15.11 1.66
CA ALA A 150 -6.79 15.39 2.44
C ALA A 150 -6.77 16.80 3.03
N ALA A 151 -5.66 17.23 3.60
CA ALA A 151 -5.50 18.58 4.12
C ALA A 151 -5.66 19.66 3.04
N ALA A 152 -5.18 19.40 1.81
CA ALA A 152 -5.37 20.31 0.69
C ALA A 152 -6.83 20.38 0.23
N ILE A 153 -7.56 19.25 0.27
CA ILE A 153 -9.01 19.21 -0.02
C ILE A 153 -9.79 20.01 1.01
N THR A 154 -9.58 19.76 2.31
CA THR A 154 -10.21 20.50 3.42
C THR A 154 -10.00 22.01 3.30
N GLN A 155 -8.81 22.41 2.85
CA GLN A 155 -8.45 23.84 2.68
C GLN A 155 -8.97 24.45 1.36
N GLY A 156 -9.66 23.68 0.51
CA GLY A 156 -10.13 24.15 -0.80
C GLY A 156 -9.00 24.49 -1.78
N ARG A 157 -7.81 23.89 -1.59
CA ARG A 157 -6.62 24.09 -2.43
C ARG A 157 -6.40 22.97 -3.45
N CYS A 158 -7.15 21.88 -3.37
CA CYS A 158 -7.05 20.72 -4.26
C CYS A 158 -8.19 20.74 -5.27
N HIS A 159 -7.87 20.64 -6.55
CA HIS A 159 -8.83 20.62 -7.66
C HIS A 159 -8.50 19.49 -8.63
N ALA A 160 -9.52 18.92 -9.27
CA ALA A 160 -9.31 17.93 -10.30
C ALA A 160 -8.89 18.58 -11.62
N LYS A 161 -7.87 18.01 -12.26
CA LYS A 161 -7.39 18.37 -13.61
C LYS A 161 -7.51 17.20 -14.58
N PRO A 162 -7.54 17.42 -15.91
CA PRO A 162 -7.38 16.34 -16.88
C PRO A 162 -6.07 15.57 -16.64
N TYR A 163 -6.11 14.25 -16.90
CA TYR A 163 -4.87 13.46 -16.88
C TYR A 163 -3.97 13.89 -18.05
N GLU A 164 -2.72 14.12 -17.73
CA GLU A 164 -1.63 14.31 -18.67
C GLU A 164 -0.47 13.40 -18.28
N ASN A 165 0.12 12.70 -19.24
CA ASN A 165 1.27 11.81 -18.95
C ASN A 165 2.55 12.64 -18.82
N GLU A 166 2.71 13.28 -17.66
CA GLU A 166 3.89 14.09 -17.33
C GLU A 166 5.13 13.25 -17.01
N ASP A 167 4.98 11.92 -16.88
CA ASP A 167 6.04 11.02 -16.42
C ASP A 167 6.75 10.27 -17.55
N GLU A 168 6.39 10.46 -18.79
CA GLU A 168 6.89 9.67 -19.93
C GLU A 168 8.42 9.64 -20.03
N GLU A 169 9.08 10.78 -19.84
CA GLU A 169 10.55 10.85 -19.89
C GLU A 169 11.18 10.16 -18.65
N LEU A 170 10.58 10.34 -17.46
CA LEU A 170 11.03 9.69 -16.24
C LEU A 170 10.85 8.17 -16.31
N LEU A 171 9.77 7.69 -16.91
CA LEU A 171 9.54 6.26 -17.16
C LEU A 171 10.62 5.68 -18.09
N LYS A 172 10.93 6.37 -19.20
CA LYS A 172 12.00 5.96 -20.11
C LYS A 172 13.35 5.92 -19.43
N GLU A 173 13.71 6.95 -18.67
CA GLU A 173 14.99 7.02 -17.96
C GLU A 173 15.11 5.94 -16.88
N THR A 174 14.02 5.61 -16.18
CA THR A 174 14.05 4.70 -15.05
C THR A 174 13.91 3.25 -15.50
N PHE A 175 12.82 2.91 -16.15
CA PHE A 175 12.54 1.52 -16.55
C PHE A 175 13.31 1.09 -17.80
N GLY A 176 13.69 2.04 -18.65
CA GLY A 176 14.47 1.77 -19.85
C GLY A 176 15.86 1.21 -19.54
N LYS A 177 16.51 1.64 -18.46
CA LYS A 177 17.83 1.15 -18.02
C LYS A 177 17.85 -0.37 -17.74
N LYS A 178 16.76 -0.91 -17.30
CA LYS A 178 16.60 -2.36 -17.02
C LYS A 178 15.84 -3.11 -18.13
N GLY A 179 15.49 -2.44 -19.22
CA GLY A 179 14.72 -3.05 -20.32
C GLY A 179 13.25 -3.35 -19.99
N LEU A 180 12.71 -2.74 -18.92
CA LEU A 180 11.35 -3.00 -18.41
C LEU A 180 10.29 -2.03 -18.98
N LEU A 181 10.68 -1.03 -19.76
CA LEU A 181 9.78 0.03 -20.20
C LEU A 181 8.55 -0.49 -20.97
N GLU A 182 8.77 -1.41 -21.92
CA GLU A 182 7.69 -1.95 -22.74
C GLU A 182 6.72 -2.81 -21.90
N GLU A 183 7.23 -3.54 -20.90
CA GLU A 183 6.40 -4.32 -19.99
C GLU A 183 5.54 -3.41 -19.11
N ILE A 184 6.12 -2.32 -18.60
CA ILE A 184 5.42 -1.30 -17.81
C ILE A 184 4.32 -0.61 -18.63
N ARG A 185 4.60 -0.25 -19.88
CA ARG A 185 3.60 0.33 -20.78
C ARG A 185 2.46 -0.64 -21.02
N LYS A 186 2.78 -1.88 -21.39
CA LYS A 186 1.78 -2.93 -21.63
C LYS A 186 0.92 -3.21 -20.39
N GLU A 187 1.52 -3.25 -19.20
CA GLU A 187 0.78 -3.44 -17.94
C GLU A 187 -0.25 -2.32 -17.72
N ASN A 188 0.04 -1.09 -18.17
CA ASN A 188 -0.80 0.08 -17.93
C ASN A 188 -1.76 0.43 -19.10
N GLU A 189 -1.82 -0.38 -20.15
CA GLU A 189 -2.76 -0.20 -21.27
C GLU A 189 -4.08 -0.97 -21.06
N PRO A 190 -5.25 -0.32 -21.30
CA PRO A 190 -5.44 1.12 -21.44
C PRO A 190 -5.24 1.87 -20.12
N GLU A 191 -4.83 3.16 -20.19
CA GLU A 191 -4.61 3.97 -18.99
C GLU A 191 -5.93 4.16 -18.20
N LEU A 192 -5.89 3.88 -16.90
CA LEU A 192 -7.08 3.97 -16.04
C LEU A 192 -7.56 5.40 -15.86
N LEU A 193 -6.64 6.37 -15.78
CA LEU A 193 -6.97 7.77 -15.51
C LEU A 193 -7.69 8.43 -16.67
N GLU A 194 -7.49 7.99 -17.92
CA GLU A 194 -8.21 8.48 -19.09
C GLU A 194 -9.72 8.19 -19.03
N THR A 195 -10.13 7.21 -18.22
CA THR A 195 -11.55 6.87 -18.03
C THR A 195 -12.24 7.73 -16.99
N ILE A 196 -11.49 8.55 -16.25
CA ILE A 196 -12.00 9.36 -15.14
C ILE A 196 -12.23 10.80 -15.64
N SER A 197 -13.48 11.27 -15.58
CA SER A 197 -13.80 12.67 -15.86
C SER A 197 -13.32 13.58 -14.73
N PRO A 198 -12.58 14.67 -15.02
CA PRO A 198 -12.19 15.65 -14.00
C PRO A 198 -13.39 16.20 -13.21
N GLN A 199 -14.50 16.46 -13.89
CA GLN A 199 -15.73 16.96 -13.25
C GLN A 199 -16.35 15.95 -12.29
N HIS A 200 -16.20 14.65 -12.58
CA HIS A 200 -16.63 13.59 -11.65
C HIS A 200 -15.66 13.49 -10.48
N LEU A 201 -14.36 13.48 -10.74
CA LEU A 201 -13.33 13.44 -9.70
C LEU A 201 -13.47 14.62 -8.72
N GLU A 202 -13.72 15.83 -9.24
CA GLU A 202 -13.96 17.03 -8.42
C GLU A 202 -15.11 16.82 -7.40
N LYS A 203 -16.19 16.17 -7.84
CA LYS A 203 -17.33 15.85 -6.96
C LYS A 203 -16.99 14.77 -5.92
N CYS A 204 -15.98 13.94 -6.18
CA CYS A 204 -15.55 12.88 -5.28
C CYS A 204 -14.56 13.35 -4.22
N LEU A 205 -13.97 14.56 -4.33
CA LEU A 205 -12.90 15.02 -3.44
C LEU A 205 -13.28 14.96 -1.96
N ASN A 206 -14.45 15.44 -1.58
CA ASN A 206 -14.90 15.37 -0.18
C ASN A 206 -15.04 13.93 0.31
N GLY A 207 -15.57 13.02 -0.52
CA GLY A 207 -15.63 11.61 -0.16
C GLY A 207 -14.27 10.94 -0.08
N ILE A 208 -13.29 11.39 -0.86
CA ILE A 208 -11.89 10.95 -0.75
C ILE A 208 -11.31 11.42 0.60
N GLU A 209 -11.51 12.68 0.96
CA GLU A 209 -11.08 13.24 2.24
C GLU A 209 -11.69 12.46 3.42
N GLU A 210 -13.02 12.23 3.42
CA GLU A 210 -13.70 11.44 4.45
C GLU A 210 -13.10 10.03 4.61
N ILE A 211 -12.76 9.35 3.51
CA ILE A 211 -12.11 8.02 3.55
C ILE A 211 -10.70 8.11 4.15
N ILE A 212 -9.94 9.15 3.81
CA ILE A 212 -8.59 9.33 4.35
C ILE A 212 -8.63 9.67 5.85
N ASP A 213 -9.65 10.38 6.31
CA ASP A 213 -9.82 10.72 7.72
C ASP A 213 -10.12 9.50 8.60
N GLU A 214 -10.69 8.43 8.04
CA GLU A 214 -10.83 7.15 8.73
C GLU A 214 -9.47 6.45 9.00
N LEU A 215 -8.40 6.82 8.29
CA LEU A 215 -7.07 6.25 8.49
C LEU A 215 -6.47 6.71 9.81
N PRO A 216 -5.62 5.88 10.44
CA PRO A 216 -4.80 6.33 11.56
C PRO A 216 -4.05 7.62 11.23
N SER A 217 -3.80 8.47 12.24
CA SER A 217 -2.85 9.57 12.04
C SER A 217 -1.45 9.01 11.79
N GLU A 218 -0.61 9.78 11.09
CA GLU A 218 0.80 9.44 10.85
C GLU A 218 1.51 9.06 12.16
N GLN A 219 1.32 9.86 13.20
CA GLN A 219 1.89 9.60 14.53
C GLN A 219 1.40 8.27 15.12
N THR A 220 0.10 7.97 14.98
CA THR A 220 -0.46 6.70 15.47
C THR A 220 0.14 5.51 14.72
N MET A 221 0.22 5.58 13.38
CA MET A 221 0.81 4.53 12.58
C MET A 221 2.29 4.34 12.91
N PHE A 222 3.03 5.44 12.99
CA PHE A 222 4.46 5.41 13.37
C PHE A 222 4.67 4.70 14.72
N HIS A 223 3.90 5.05 15.75
CA HIS A 223 4.03 4.42 17.07
C HIS A 223 3.64 2.93 17.07
N LEU A 224 2.63 2.54 16.29
CA LEU A 224 2.27 1.12 16.15
C LEU A 224 3.42 0.32 15.53
N LEU A 225 4.02 0.82 14.46
CA LEU A 225 5.14 0.18 13.78
C LEU A 225 6.41 0.20 14.63
N GLU A 226 6.66 1.29 15.36
CA GLU A 226 7.78 1.40 16.30
C GLU A 226 7.67 0.36 17.43
N LYS A 227 6.49 0.23 18.02
CA LYS A 227 6.20 -0.74 19.07
C LYS A 227 6.39 -2.18 18.59
N ALA A 228 6.10 -2.46 17.33
CA ALA A 228 6.30 -3.74 16.69
C ALA A 228 7.77 -4.01 16.28
N GLY A 229 8.67 -3.04 16.43
CA GLY A 229 10.06 -3.15 15.96
C GLY A 229 10.21 -3.13 14.44
N CYS A 230 9.25 -2.55 13.71
CA CYS A 230 9.26 -2.46 12.26
C CYS A 230 10.20 -1.35 11.75
N ALA A 231 10.70 -1.49 10.51
CA ALA A 231 11.35 -0.40 9.79
C ALA A 231 10.39 0.79 9.60
N LYS A 232 10.88 2.04 9.71
CA LYS A 232 10.05 3.25 9.68
C LYS A 232 10.53 4.29 8.71
N THR A 233 11.81 4.24 8.35
CA THR A 233 12.45 5.21 7.47
C THR A 233 13.09 4.52 6.27
N VAL A 234 13.29 5.25 5.19
CA VAL A 234 14.01 4.75 4.02
C VAL A 234 15.42 4.27 4.36
N TYR A 235 16.05 4.88 5.35
CA TYR A 235 17.39 4.48 5.82
C TYR A 235 17.38 3.10 6.49
N ASP A 236 16.31 2.73 7.19
CA ASP A 236 16.18 1.41 7.85
C ASP A 236 16.18 0.26 6.84
N ILE A 237 15.82 0.53 5.60
CA ILE A 237 15.79 -0.44 4.51
C ILE A 237 16.94 -0.26 3.50
N GLY A 238 17.92 0.62 3.82
CA GLY A 238 19.11 0.87 3.00
C GLY A 238 18.90 1.80 1.81
N LEU A 239 17.83 2.59 1.81
CA LEU A 239 17.58 3.65 0.82
C LEU A 239 18.02 5.01 1.35
N ASP A 240 18.23 5.95 0.42
CA ASP A 240 18.45 7.37 0.69
C ASP A 240 17.16 8.16 0.51
N GLU A 241 17.03 9.31 1.17
CA GLU A 241 15.85 10.18 1.09
C GLU A 241 15.54 10.65 -0.33
N SER A 242 16.55 10.75 -1.18
CA SER A 242 16.37 11.07 -2.60
C SER A 242 15.54 10.05 -3.38
N ALA A 243 15.37 8.83 -2.84
CA ALA A 243 14.49 7.82 -3.42
C ALA A 243 12.99 8.06 -3.15
N VAL A 244 12.62 8.88 -2.15
CA VAL A 244 11.21 9.05 -1.70
C VAL A 244 10.34 9.59 -2.83
N LEU A 245 10.68 10.75 -3.36
CA LEU A 245 9.88 11.40 -4.40
C LEU A 245 9.77 10.56 -5.70
N PRO A 246 10.86 9.99 -6.24
CA PRO A 246 10.75 9.04 -7.36
C PRO A 246 9.89 7.83 -7.04
N SER A 247 9.94 7.31 -5.80
CA SER A 247 9.12 6.17 -5.38
C SER A 247 7.64 6.49 -5.47
N LEU A 248 7.18 7.57 -4.84
CA LEU A 248 5.77 7.99 -4.86
C LEU A 248 5.28 8.30 -6.29
N ARG A 249 6.13 8.90 -7.11
CA ARG A 249 5.79 9.30 -8.48
C ARG A 249 5.68 8.11 -9.45
N LEU A 250 6.58 7.10 -9.33
CA LEU A 250 6.68 5.98 -10.26
C LEU A 250 5.94 4.73 -9.81
N ALA A 251 5.73 4.54 -8.51
CA ALA A 251 5.05 3.37 -7.95
C ALA A 251 3.71 3.04 -8.64
N PRO A 252 2.83 4.01 -8.98
CA PRO A 252 1.56 3.72 -9.63
C PRO A 252 1.68 2.95 -10.96
N TYR A 253 2.83 3.01 -11.61
CA TYR A 253 3.06 2.33 -12.89
C TYR A 253 3.46 0.85 -12.74
N THR A 254 3.89 0.43 -11.54
CA THR A 254 4.30 -0.96 -11.31
C THR A 254 3.16 -1.97 -11.48
N ARG A 255 1.92 -1.50 -11.37
CA ARG A 255 0.72 -2.32 -11.53
C ARG A 255 -0.47 -1.48 -11.97
N ARG A 256 -1.23 -1.97 -12.94
CA ARG A 256 -2.48 -1.34 -13.39
C ARG A 256 -3.59 -1.49 -12.35
N ARG A 257 -3.49 -0.69 -11.29
CA ARG A 257 -4.46 -0.64 -10.18
C ARG A 257 -4.68 0.81 -9.77
N LEU A 258 -5.95 1.18 -9.58
CA LEU A 258 -6.28 2.52 -9.13
C LEU A 258 -6.03 2.65 -7.62
N SER A 259 -5.14 3.55 -7.27
CA SER A 259 -4.84 4.01 -5.91
C SER A 259 -5.00 5.53 -5.86
N LEU A 260 -5.12 6.11 -4.68
CA LEU A 260 -5.11 7.57 -4.58
C LEU A 260 -3.77 8.16 -5.05
N LEU A 261 -2.66 7.42 -4.84
CA LEU A 261 -1.35 7.80 -5.39
C LEU A 261 -1.36 7.87 -6.94
N ARG A 262 -2.16 7.04 -7.61
CA ARG A 262 -2.36 7.15 -9.07
C ARG A 262 -3.30 8.31 -9.42
N ILE A 263 -4.40 8.47 -8.68
CA ILE A 263 -5.36 9.57 -8.87
C ILE A 263 -4.70 10.93 -8.65
N SER A 264 -3.68 11.05 -7.79
CA SER A 264 -3.00 12.31 -7.52
C SER A 264 -2.41 12.97 -8.78
N LYS A 265 -2.15 12.19 -9.84
CA LYS A 265 -1.74 12.72 -11.16
C LYS A 265 -2.85 13.55 -11.87
N MET A 266 -4.08 13.43 -11.39
CA MET A 266 -5.23 14.25 -11.84
C MET A 266 -5.59 15.33 -10.82
N LEU A 267 -4.76 15.60 -9.82
CA LEU A 267 -4.98 16.64 -8.83
C LEU A 267 -4.02 17.81 -9.05
N ASP A 268 -4.56 19.02 -8.93
CA ASP A 268 -3.82 20.28 -8.88
C ASP A 268 -3.92 20.83 -7.46
N ILE A 269 -2.80 20.82 -6.73
CA ILE A 269 -2.72 21.31 -5.34
C ILE A 269 -2.00 22.63 -5.35
N ARG A 270 -2.75 23.72 -5.12
CA ARG A 270 -2.24 25.08 -5.19
C ARG A 270 -1.55 25.51 -3.90
N GLY A 271 -0.47 26.27 -4.04
CA GLY A 271 0.20 26.92 -2.92
C GLY A 271 1.27 26.07 -2.21
N GLU A 272 1.84 25.10 -2.93
CA GLU A 272 3.09 24.43 -2.53
C GLU A 272 4.27 24.96 -3.33
#